data_6a0404fb75b6ae8bf42ec9c9e02dcb75
#
_entry.id   6a0404fb75b6ae8bf42ec9c9e02dcb75
#
_cell.length_a   1.000
_cell.length_b   1.000
_cell.length_c   1.000
_cell.angle_alpha   90.00
_cell.angle_beta   90.00
_cell.angle_gamma   90.00
#
_symmetry.space_group_name_H-M   'P 1'
#
loop_
_entity.id
_entity.type
_entity.pdbx_description
1 polymer ?
#
loop_
_entity_poly.entity_id
_entity_poly.type
_entity_poly.pdbx_seq_one_letter_code
_entity_poly.pdbx_strand_id
1 'polypeptide(L)'
;VETFLLLTINHQTLIATKANRIVRAAQGRAVLEFGSRRAQGANAAVDGARAAYIGGCKGTACTLTDELYGVPAGGTMAHSWVQMFNSEYDAFKTYCEMYPDNPTLLVDTYNTLKSGVPNAIKVFKEVLLPQGKTKCAIRLDSGDISYLSKKARKMLDDAGLTECTITASNALDEYLIRDLMMQGAQVDTFGVGERLITSSSSPVFGGVYKLVAVENDGGEIVPKIKVSENTTKITNPHFKKVYRYFDKDSGKAIADELCIYDEVVDDSKPRTIFDPNAVWKTKMLDNYTAKELLVPIFKNGKCVYESPSI
;
A
#
# COMPACT_ATOMS: atom_id res chain seq x y z
N VAL A 1 15.02 17.31 16.24
CA VAL A 1 14.57 17.41 14.84
C VAL A 1 14.74 16.07 14.13
N GLU A 2 15.95 15.47 14.10
CA GLU A 2 16.25 14.21 13.39
C GLU A 2 15.27 13.10 13.74
N THR A 3 15.15 12.74 15.03
CA THR A 3 14.28 11.66 15.48
C THR A 3 12.83 11.86 15.09
N PHE A 4 12.33 13.08 15.22
CA PHE A 4 10.94 13.41 14.87
C PHE A 4 10.68 13.25 13.37
N LEU A 5 11.55 13.80 12.53
CA LEU A 5 11.41 13.70 11.07
C LEU A 5 11.47 12.25 10.60
N LEU A 6 12.49 11.50 11.07
CA LEU A 6 12.66 10.11 10.65
C LEU A 6 11.54 9.21 11.14
N LEU A 7 11.03 9.42 12.37
CA LEU A 7 9.89 8.69 12.91
C LEU A 7 8.62 8.94 12.07
N THR A 8 8.36 10.20 11.71
CA THR A 8 7.16 10.60 10.97
C THR A 8 7.11 9.98 9.57
N ILE A 9 8.23 9.97 8.86
CA ILE A 9 8.27 9.45 7.48
C ILE A 9 8.48 7.94 7.39
N ASN A 10 9.08 7.31 8.41
CA ASN A 10 9.51 5.92 8.37
C ASN A 10 8.34 4.95 8.16
N HIS A 11 7.43 4.89 9.13
CA HIS A 11 6.36 3.89 9.18
C HIS A 11 5.44 3.96 7.96
N GLN A 12 4.92 5.14 7.64
CA GLN A 12 3.97 5.29 6.53
C GLN A 12 4.63 5.00 5.17
N THR A 13 5.90 5.38 4.98
CA THR A 13 6.65 5.05 3.76
C THR A 13 6.84 3.53 3.60
N LEU A 14 7.20 2.85 4.69
CA LEU A 14 7.33 1.39 4.69
C LEU A 14 6.03 0.69 4.30
N ILE A 15 4.93 1.06 4.96
CA ILE A 15 3.64 0.41 4.73
C ILE A 15 3.09 0.70 3.34
N ALA A 16 3.16 1.95 2.86
CA ALA A 16 2.74 2.31 1.50
C ALA A 16 3.56 1.54 0.44
N THR A 17 4.87 1.43 0.65
CA THR A 17 5.76 0.67 -0.25
C THR A 17 5.40 -0.82 -0.26
N LYS A 18 5.21 -1.42 0.94
CA LYS A 18 4.82 -2.83 1.07
C LYS A 18 3.47 -3.10 0.43
N ALA A 19 2.48 -2.23 0.68
CA ALA A 19 1.16 -2.31 0.08
C ALA A 19 1.22 -2.25 -1.46
N ASN A 20 2.00 -1.32 -2.02
CA ASN A 20 2.16 -1.19 -3.47
C ASN A 20 2.77 -2.46 -4.10
N ARG A 21 3.75 -3.09 -3.45
CA ARG A 21 4.33 -4.37 -3.91
C ARG A 21 3.27 -5.47 -3.94
N ILE A 22 2.45 -5.57 -2.89
CA ILE A 22 1.36 -6.53 -2.76
C ILE A 22 0.30 -6.30 -3.84
N VAL A 23 -0.13 -5.05 -4.03
CA VAL A 23 -1.12 -4.66 -5.04
C VAL A 23 -0.64 -5.01 -6.46
N ARG A 24 0.63 -4.76 -6.77
CA ARG A 24 1.22 -5.16 -8.07
C ARG A 24 1.22 -6.68 -8.26
N ALA A 25 1.55 -7.44 -7.19
CA ALA A 25 1.53 -8.90 -7.25
C ALA A 25 0.11 -9.46 -7.47
N ALA A 26 -0.92 -8.74 -7.03
CA ALA A 26 -2.33 -9.13 -7.20
C ALA A 26 -2.86 -8.97 -8.64
N GLN A 27 -2.09 -8.38 -9.56
CA GLN A 27 -2.40 -8.31 -10.99
C GLN A 27 -3.81 -7.76 -11.30
N GLY A 28 -4.15 -6.64 -10.71
CA GLY A 28 -5.43 -5.97 -10.88
C GLY A 28 -6.57 -6.42 -9.95
N ARG A 29 -6.37 -7.48 -9.16
CA ARG A 29 -7.33 -7.92 -8.14
C ARG A 29 -7.33 -6.98 -6.94
N ALA A 30 -8.47 -6.88 -6.26
CA ALA A 30 -8.57 -6.04 -5.08
C ALA A 30 -7.68 -6.57 -3.94
N VAL A 31 -7.06 -5.64 -3.21
CA VAL A 31 -6.33 -5.92 -1.97
C VAL A 31 -6.96 -5.10 -0.85
N LEU A 32 -7.31 -5.75 0.26
CA LEU A 32 -7.82 -5.15 1.48
C LEU A 32 -6.76 -5.27 2.59
N GLU A 33 -6.58 -4.21 3.36
CA GLU A 33 -5.71 -4.21 4.52
C GLU A 33 -6.44 -4.81 5.73
N PHE A 34 -5.94 -5.92 6.29
CA PHE A 34 -6.54 -6.66 7.41
C PHE A 34 -5.58 -6.79 8.61
N GLY A 35 -4.62 -5.89 8.74
CA GLY A 35 -3.50 -6.03 9.67
C GLY A 35 -3.65 -5.34 11.02
N SER A 36 -4.70 -4.56 11.27
CA SER A 36 -4.83 -3.71 12.45
C SER A 36 -4.50 -4.41 13.78
N ARG A 37 -4.96 -5.66 13.99
CA ARG A 37 -4.69 -6.46 15.20
C ARG A 37 -3.22 -6.89 15.34
N ARG A 38 -2.38 -6.71 14.32
CA ARG A 38 -0.95 -7.07 14.27
C ARG A 38 -0.03 -5.86 14.23
N ALA A 39 -0.59 -4.66 14.19
CA ALA A 39 0.17 -3.42 14.20
C ALA A 39 0.85 -3.18 15.55
N GLN A 40 1.95 -2.42 15.53
CA GLN A 40 2.69 -2.05 16.74
C GLN A 40 2.04 -0.83 17.44
N GLY A 41 0.81 -0.99 17.88
CA GLY A 41 0.02 0.01 18.58
C GLY A 41 -1.07 0.65 17.73
N ALA A 42 -1.98 1.39 18.36
CA ALA A 42 -3.18 1.95 17.74
C ALA A 42 -2.85 2.94 16.61
N ASN A 43 -1.90 3.85 16.84
CA ASN A 43 -1.48 4.80 15.81
C ASN A 43 -0.89 4.08 14.60
N ALA A 44 -0.07 3.04 14.81
CA ALA A 44 0.49 2.25 13.72
C ALA A 44 -0.61 1.51 12.93
N ALA A 45 -1.70 1.09 13.57
CA ALA A 45 -2.84 0.52 12.86
C ALA A 45 -3.54 1.55 11.97
N VAL A 46 -3.82 2.73 12.51
CA VAL A 46 -4.54 3.80 11.80
C VAL A 46 -3.71 4.39 10.66
N ASP A 47 -2.49 4.83 10.96
CA ASP A 47 -1.59 5.42 9.98
C ASP A 47 -1.14 4.40 8.92
N GLY A 48 -0.96 3.14 9.34
CA GLY A 48 -0.63 2.04 8.45
C GLY A 48 -1.75 1.69 7.48
N ALA A 49 -3.00 1.68 7.94
CA ALA A 49 -4.17 1.47 7.08
C ALA A 49 -4.31 2.59 6.04
N ARG A 50 -4.12 3.86 6.44
CA ARG A 50 -4.07 4.99 5.51
C ARG A 50 -2.94 4.84 4.49
N ALA A 51 -1.74 4.52 4.95
CA ALA A 51 -0.58 4.32 4.08
C ALA A 51 -0.79 3.15 3.10
N ALA A 52 -1.44 2.08 3.53
CA ALA A 52 -1.78 0.95 2.66
C ALA A 52 -2.78 1.36 1.57
N TYR A 53 -3.76 2.21 1.90
CA TYR A 53 -4.69 2.75 0.91
C TYR A 53 -3.98 3.63 -0.13
N ILE A 54 -3.09 4.53 0.31
CA ILE A 54 -2.20 5.30 -0.59
C ILE A 54 -1.35 4.37 -1.47
N GLY A 55 -0.90 3.23 -0.93
CA GLY A 55 -0.16 2.19 -1.66
C GLY A 55 -0.98 1.41 -2.68
N GLY A 56 -2.32 1.61 -2.71
CA GLY A 56 -3.23 1.04 -3.70
C GLY A 56 -4.21 -0.02 -3.16
N CYS A 57 -4.22 -0.30 -1.85
CA CYS A 57 -5.28 -1.11 -1.24
C CYS A 57 -6.64 -0.43 -1.43
N LYS A 58 -7.70 -1.22 -1.55
CA LYS A 58 -9.07 -0.71 -1.81
C LYS A 58 -9.85 -0.36 -0.55
N GLY A 59 -9.34 -0.73 0.61
CA GLY A 59 -9.95 -0.46 1.90
C GLY A 59 -9.20 -1.15 3.03
N THR A 60 -9.73 -1.00 4.26
CA THR A 60 -9.13 -1.51 5.49
C THR A 60 -10.17 -2.13 6.42
N ALA A 61 -9.74 -3.02 7.31
CA ALA A 61 -10.56 -3.46 8.43
C ALA A 61 -10.50 -2.50 9.65
N CYS A 62 -9.73 -1.41 9.56
CA CYS A 62 -9.61 -0.41 10.62
C CYS A 62 -10.68 0.69 10.48
N THR A 63 -11.78 0.54 11.17
CA THR A 63 -12.91 1.50 11.12
C THR A 63 -12.52 2.91 11.57
N LEU A 64 -11.59 3.04 12.52
CA LEU A 64 -11.08 4.34 12.96
C LEU A 64 -10.34 5.10 11.83
N THR A 65 -9.73 4.39 10.89
CA THR A 65 -9.08 5.02 9.72
C THR A 65 -10.12 5.57 8.74
N ASP A 66 -11.28 4.92 8.62
CA ASP A 66 -12.40 5.47 7.86
C ASP A 66 -12.92 6.76 8.49
N GLU A 67 -13.18 6.74 9.78
CA GLU A 67 -13.65 7.90 10.53
C GLU A 67 -12.70 9.11 10.42
N LEU A 68 -11.39 8.88 10.54
CA LEU A 68 -10.40 9.96 10.57
C LEU A 68 -9.97 10.45 9.18
N TYR A 69 -9.94 9.58 8.19
CA TYR A 69 -9.32 9.85 6.89
C TYR A 69 -10.19 9.50 5.69
N GLY A 70 -11.39 9.00 5.89
CA GLY A 70 -12.29 8.59 4.80
C GLY A 70 -11.78 7.39 3.99
N VAL A 71 -10.90 6.55 4.56
CA VAL A 71 -10.45 5.32 3.93
C VAL A 71 -11.55 4.26 4.06
N PRO A 72 -12.09 3.70 2.97
CA PRO A 72 -13.21 2.80 3.04
C PRO A 72 -12.97 1.62 3.98
N ALA A 73 -13.78 1.51 5.03
CA ALA A 73 -13.73 0.38 5.95
C ALA A 73 -14.60 -0.78 5.46
N GLY A 74 -14.06 -1.99 5.57
CA GLY A 74 -14.77 -3.21 5.24
C GLY A 74 -14.13 -4.42 5.92
N GLY A 75 -14.93 -5.43 6.12
CA GLY A 75 -14.46 -6.65 6.77
C GLY A 75 -15.42 -7.79 6.52
N THR A 76 -15.09 -8.91 7.12
CA THR A 76 -15.88 -10.14 7.06
C THR A 76 -16.03 -10.71 8.46
N MET A 77 -16.87 -11.74 8.61
CA MET A 77 -16.97 -12.46 9.88
C MET A 77 -15.64 -13.11 10.31
N ALA A 78 -15.50 -13.37 11.60
CA ALA A 78 -14.44 -14.20 12.16
C ALA A 78 -14.91 -15.66 12.32
N HIS A 79 -13.97 -16.60 12.48
CA HIS A 79 -14.32 -17.99 12.81
C HIS A 79 -15.17 -18.10 14.09
N SER A 80 -14.92 -17.23 15.09
CA SER A 80 -15.69 -17.18 16.33
C SER A 80 -17.18 -16.87 16.10
N TRP A 81 -17.53 -16.10 15.07
CA TRP A 81 -18.92 -15.89 14.69
C TRP A 81 -19.57 -17.22 14.30
N VAL A 82 -18.94 -18.00 13.44
CA VAL A 82 -19.46 -19.30 13.01
C VAL A 82 -19.61 -20.25 14.21
N GLN A 83 -18.63 -20.23 15.11
CA GLN A 83 -18.62 -21.08 16.31
C GLN A 83 -19.68 -20.71 17.37
N MET A 84 -20.26 -19.51 17.33
CA MET A 84 -21.36 -19.10 18.24
C MET A 84 -22.69 -19.77 17.92
N PHE A 85 -22.84 -20.34 16.74
CA PHE A 85 -24.10 -20.96 16.29
C PHE A 85 -24.03 -22.48 16.39
N ASN A 86 -25.22 -23.11 16.45
CA ASN A 86 -25.32 -24.57 16.52
C ASN A 86 -24.91 -25.25 15.21
N SER A 87 -25.00 -24.54 14.08
CA SER A 87 -24.53 -25.01 12.78
C SER A 87 -23.92 -23.86 11.96
N GLU A 88 -23.03 -24.21 11.04
CA GLU A 88 -22.45 -23.30 10.08
C GLU A 88 -23.50 -22.68 9.16
N TYR A 89 -24.54 -23.44 8.80
CA TYR A 89 -25.67 -22.97 8.03
C TYR A 89 -26.41 -21.83 8.77
N ASP A 90 -26.70 -21.98 10.07
CA ASP A 90 -27.41 -20.96 10.85
C ASP A 90 -26.57 -19.68 10.96
N ALA A 91 -25.26 -19.82 11.17
CA ALA A 91 -24.33 -18.70 11.19
C ALA A 91 -24.34 -17.92 9.87
N PHE A 92 -24.27 -18.61 8.75
CA PHE A 92 -24.29 -18.02 7.42
C PHE A 92 -25.62 -17.39 7.07
N LYS A 93 -26.72 -18.08 7.40
CA LYS A 93 -28.07 -17.57 7.21
C LYS A 93 -28.28 -16.26 7.94
N THR A 94 -28.00 -16.22 9.24
CA THR A 94 -28.13 -15.01 10.07
C THR A 94 -27.28 -13.88 9.51
N TYR A 95 -26.04 -14.15 9.08
CA TYR A 95 -25.17 -13.13 8.49
C TYR A 95 -25.73 -12.55 7.20
N CYS A 96 -26.26 -13.39 6.30
CA CYS A 96 -26.89 -12.94 5.05
C CYS A 96 -28.19 -12.16 5.29
N GLU A 97 -28.96 -12.50 6.33
CA GLU A 97 -30.15 -11.74 6.73
C GLU A 97 -29.81 -10.35 7.28
N MET A 98 -28.68 -10.23 8.01
CA MET A 98 -28.21 -8.94 8.56
C MET A 98 -27.50 -8.07 7.50
N TYR A 99 -26.77 -8.68 6.57
CA TYR A 99 -25.95 -7.98 5.56
C TYR A 99 -26.26 -8.49 4.14
N PRO A 100 -27.48 -8.25 3.60
CA PRO A 100 -27.92 -8.90 2.37
C PRO A 100 -27.28 -8.36 1.09
N ASP A 101 -26.67 -7.17 1.12
CA ASP A 101 -26.23 -6.49 -0.11
C ASP A 101 -24.91 -7.04 -0.68
N ASN A 102 -24.00 -7.53 0.15
CA ASN A 102 -22.75 -8.15 -0.29
C ASN A 102 -22.11 -8.98 0.83
N PRO A 103 -22.74 -10.05 1.33
CA PRO A 103 -22.18 -10.85 2.40
C PRO A 103 -20.97 -11.65 1.91
N THR A 104 -19.92 -11.71 2.75
CA THR A 104 -18.77 -12.59 2.55
C THR A 104 -18.74 -13.65 3.64
N LEU A 105 -18.94 -14.90 3.27
CA LEU A 105 -19.03 -16.04 4.20
C LEU A 105 -17.67 -16.73 4.35
N LEU A 106 -17.20 -16.89 5.60
CA LEU A 106 -15.94 -17.56 5.94
C LEU A 106 -16.18 -19.07 6.00
N VAL A 107 -15.74 -19.80 4.96
CA VAL A 107 -16.17 -21.17 4.68
C VAL A 107 -15.21 -22.25 5.18
N ASP A 108 -14.15 -21.90 5.88
CA ASP A 108 -13.10 -22.82 6.32
C ASP A 108 -13.02 -22.99 7.84
N THR A 109 -14.11 -22.69 8.56
CA THR A 109 -14.16 -22.91 10.03
C THR A 109 -14.02 -24.39 10.38
N TYR A 110 -14.66 -25.29 9.62
CA TYR A 110 -14.65 -26.73 9.85
C TYR A 110 -14.07 -27.49 8.67
N ASN A 111 -14.81 -27.57 7.56
CA ASN A 111 -14.35 -28.21 6.34
C ASN A 111 -14.81 -27.45 5.11
N THR A 112 -13.90 -26.83 4.41
CA THR A 112 -14.18 -25.95 3.28
C THR A 112 -15.08 -26.58 2.21
N LEU A 113 -14.69 -27.76 1.71
CA LEU A 113 -15.36 -28.36 0.56
C LEU A 113 -16.55 -29.27 0.91
N LYS A 114 -16.56 -29.85 2.14
CA LYS A 114 -17.63 -30.76 2.54
C LYS A 114 -18.74 -30.07 3.33
N SER A 115 -18.47 -28.92 3.92
CA SER A 115 -19.41 -28.19 4.77
C SER A 115 -19.53 -26.71 4.37
N GLY A 116 -18.45 -25.93 4.44
CA GLY A 116 -18.49 -24.49 4.29
C GLY A 116 -19.05 -24.03 2.94
N VAL A 117 -18.46 -24.42 1.84
CA VAL A 117 -18.94 -24.04 0.49
C VAL A 117 -20.35 -24.56 0.22
N PRO A 118 -20.71 -25.83 0.51
CA PRO A 118 -22.08 -26.30 0.37
C PRO A 118 -23.11 -25.51 1.19
N ASN A 119 -22.83 -25.18 2.45
CA ASN A 119 -23.72 -24.36 3.28
C ASN A 119 -23.82 -22.93 2.77
N ALA A 120 -22.71 -22.33 2.30
CA ALA A 120 -22.74 -21.01 1.68
C ALA A 120 -23.62 -20.98 0.43
N ILE A 121 -23.47 -21.94 -0.47
CA ILE A 121 -24.32 -22.10 -1.68
C ILE A 121 -25.78 -22.20 -1.30
N LYS A 122 -26.09 -23.05 -0.29
CA LYS A 122 -27.46 -23.25 0.17
C LYS A 122 -28.05 -21.93 0.69
N VAL A 123 -27.34 -21.21 1.55
CA VAL A 123 -27.80 -19.94 2.11
C VAL A 123 -27.97 -18.88 1.03
N PHE A 124 -27.04 -18.73 0.10
CA PHE A 124 -27.18 -17.78 -0.99
C PHE A 124 -28.41 -18.03 -1.82
N LYS A 125 -28.73 -19.28 -2.12
CA LYS A 125 -29.93 -19.66 -2.87
C LYS A 125 -31.25 -19.47 -2.08
N GLU A 126 -31.23 -19.76 -0.79
CA GLU A 126 -32.43 -19.69 0.05
C GLU A 126 -32.73 -18.29 0.60
N VAL A 127 -31.69 -17.46 0.80
CA VAL A 127 -31.82 -16.15 1.47
C VAL A 127 -31.65 -14.99 0.52
N LEU A 128 -30.61 -14.99 -0.32
CA LEU A 128 -30.25 -13.82 -1.15
C LEU A 128 -31.00 -13.80 -2.48
N LEU A 129 -30.99 -14.91 -3.23
CA LEU A 129 -31.57 -14.94 -4.55
C LEU A 129 -33.10 -14.63 -4.55
N PRO A 130 -33.91 -15.12 -3.57
CA PRO A 130 -35.33 -14.75 -3.49
C PRO A 130 -35.57 -13.25 -3.26
N GLN A 131 -34.58 -12.52 -2.72
CA GLN A 131 -34.63 -11.08 -2.51
C GLN A 131 -34.09 -10.30 -3.71
N GLY A 132 -33.72 -10.96 -4.81
CA GLY A 132 -33.08 -10.33 -5.97
C GLY A 132 -31.64 -9.88 -5.72
N LYS A 133 -31.00 -10.37 -4.64
CA LYS A 133 -29.62 -10.05 -4.29
C LYS A 133 -28.69 -11.10 -4.93
N THR A 134 -27.82 -10.66 -5.84
CA THR A 134 -26.90 -11.56 -6.57
C THR A 134 -25.45 -11.42 -6.12
N LYS A 135 -25.10 -10.31 -5.47
CA LYS A 135 -23.73 -10.09 -4.97
C LYS A 135 -23.49 -10.90 -3.71
N CYS A 136 -22.54 -11.78 -3.76
CA CYS A 136 -22.10 -12.59 -2.63
C CYS A 136 -20.63 -12.96 -2.77
N ALA A 137 -20.02 -13.36 -1.67
CA ALA A 137 -18.63 -13.79 -1.65
C ALA A 137 -18.40 -14.91 -0.64
N ILE A 138 -17.37 -15.72 -0.88
CA ILE A 138 -16.80 -16.61 0.12
C ILE A 138 -15.38 -16.19 0.46
N ARG A 139 -14.92 -16.52 1.67
CA ARG A 139 -13.54 -16.29 2.11
C ARG A 139 -12.86 -17.59 2.52
N LEU A 140 -11.65 -17.76 2.01
CA LEU A 140 -10.72 -18.85 2.32
C LEU A 140 -9.57 -18.26 3.15
N ASP A 141 -9.37 -18.74 4.38
CA ASP A 141 -8.37 -18.23 5.33
C ASP A 141 -7.31 -19.28 5.71
N SER A 142 -7.43 -20.51 5.21
CA SER A 142 -6.55 -21.62 5.55
C SER A 142 -6.44 -22.66 4.44
N GLY A 143 -5.46 -23.57 4.59
CA GLY A 143 -5.22 -24.67 3.66
C GLY A 143 -4.52 -24.25 2.37
N ASP A 144 -4.53 -25.13 1.38
CA ASP A 144 -4.01 -24.84 0.04
C ASP A 144 -5.00 -23.97 -0.74
N ILE A 145 -4.75 -22.65 -0.72
CA ILE A 145 -5.63 -21.65 -1.35
C ILE A 145 -5.75 -21.87 -2.86
N SER A 146 -4.67 -22.28 -3.54
CA SER A 146 -4.74 -22.55 -4.98
C SER A 146 -5.68 -23.70 -5.29
N TYR A 147 -5.55 -24.80 -4.58
CA TYR A 147 -6.43 -25.97 -4.74
C TYR A 147 -7.87 -25.66 -4.32
N LEU A 148 -8.06 -25.09 -3.13
CA LEU A 148 -9.38 -24.81 -2.56
C LEU A 148 -10.16 -23.80 -3.39
N SER A 149 -9.54 -22.72 -3.87
CA SER A 149 -10.21 -21.71 -4.69
C SER A 149 -10.72 -22.29 -6.02
N LYS A 150 -9.93 -23.14 -6.69
CA LYS A 150 -10.36 -23.82 -7.91
C LYS A 150 -11.55 -24.76 -7.68
N LYS A 151 -11.53 -25.51 -6.58
CA LYS A 151 -12.62 -26.40 -6.24
C LYS A 151 -13.89 -25.64 -5.83
N ALA A 152 -13.73 -24.60 -4.99
CA ALA A 152 -14.84 -23.74 -4.59
C ALA A 152 -15.45 -23.02 -5.81
N ARG A 153 -14.63 -22.48 -6.71
CA ARG A 153 -15.12 -21.85 -7.94
C ARG A 153 -15.99 -22.79 -8.77
N LYS A 154 -15.48 -24.01 -8.99
CA LYS A 154 -16.27 -25.02 -9.70
C LYS A 154 -17.61 -25.32 -9.01
N MET A 155 -17.62 -25.47 -7.68
CA MET A 155 -18.86 -25.75 -6.94
C MET A 155 -19.85 -24.58 -7.02
N LEU A 156 -19.37 -23.35 -6.99
CA LEU A 156 -20.19 -22.13 -7.14
C LEU A 156 -20.77 -22.05 -8.56
N ASP A 157 -19.98 -22.33 -9.58
CA ASP A 157 -20.40 -22.32 -10.99
C ASP A 157 -21.43 -23.42 -11.27
N ASP A 158 -21.18 -24.63 -10.81
CA ASP A 158 -22.12 -25.77 -10.92
C ASP A 158 -23.45 -25.47 -10.22
N ALA A 159 -23.42 -24.59 -9.20
CA ALA A 159 -24.62 -24.15 -8.49
C ALA A 159 -25.32 -22.94 -9.16
N GLY A 160 -24.76 -22.38 -10.24
CA GLY A 160 -25.28 -21.19 -10.93
C GLY A 160 -24.91 -19.86 -10.27
N LEU A 161 -23.94 -19.85 -9.34
CA LEU A 161 -23.46 -18.65 -8.63
C LEU A 161 -22.16 -18.12 -9.27
N THR A 162 -22.19 -17.87 -10.57
CA THR A 162 -21.01 -17.45 -11.37
C THR A 162 -20.45 -16.11 -10.95
N GLU A 163 -21.30 -15.22 -10.43
CA GLU A 163 -20.92 -13.87 -9.95
C GLU A 163 -20.41 -13.86 -8.50
N CYS A 164 -20.48 -15.00 -7.79
CA CYS A 164 -19.97 -15.09 -6.42
C CYS A 164 -18.45 -14.97 -6.41
N THR A 165 -17.91 -14.02 -5.68
CA THR A 165 -16.45 -13.77 -5.62
C THR A 165 -15.77 -14.60 -4.54
N ILE A 166 -14.47 -14.84 -4.71
CA ILE A 166 -13.62 -15.56 -3.76
C ILE A 166 -12.57 -14.65 -3.18
N THR A 167 -12.60 -14.45 -1.87
CA THR A 167 -11.57 -13.73 -1.12
C THR A 167 -10.59 -14.72 -0.50
N ALA A 168 -9.31 -14.50 -0.66
CA ALA A 168 -8.26 -15.25 0.03
C ALA A 168 -7.60 -14.38 1.10
N SER A 169 -7.28 -14.96 2.24
CA SER A 169 -6.55 -14.33 3.34
C SER A 169 -5.60 -15.34 4.00
N ASN A 170 -4.95 -14.97 5.09
CA ASN A 170 -3.94 -15.75 5.83
C ASN A 170 -2.50 -15.57 5.32
N ALA A 171 -1.67 -14.97 6.14
CA ALA A 171 -0.21 -14.83 5.98
C ALA A 171 0.28 -14.43 4.57
N LEU A 172 -0.57 -13.75 3.80
CA LEU A 172 -0.28 -13.34 2.42
C LEU A 172 0.75 -12.20 2.38
N ASP A 173 1.59 -12.25 1.36
CA ASP A 173 2.49 -11.16 0.94
C ASP A 173 2.63 -11.17 -0.59
N GLU A 174 3.46 -10.25 -1.12
CA GLU A 174 3.70 -10.11 -2.55
C GLU A 174 4.24 -11.38 -3.21
N TYR A 175 5.01 -12.16 -2.47
CA TYR A 175 5.62 -13.40 -3.00
C TYR A 175 4.58 -14.51 -3.09
N LEU A 176 3.86 -14.75 -2.01
CA LEU A 176 2.84 -15.79 -1.96
C LEU A 176 1.67 -15.48 -2.91
N ILE A 177 1.25 -14.20 -3.00
CA ILE A 177 0.21 -13.81 -3.97
C ILE A 177 0.68 -14.08 -5.40
N ARG A 178 1.91 -13.70 -5.76
CA ARG A 178 2.46 -14.01 -7.08
C ARG A 178 2.45 -15.52 -7.36
N ASP A 179 2.86 -16.32 -6.37
CA ASP A 179 2.90 -17.78 -6.54
C ASP A 179 1.50 -18.38 -6.69
N LEU A 180 0.50 -17.90 -5.92
CA LEU A 180 -0.90 -18.27 -6.09
C LEU A 180 -1.42 -17.92 -7.49
N MET A 181 -1.07 -16.74 -8.00
CA MET A 181 -1.45 -16.32 -9.34
C MET A 181 -0.83 -17.22 -10.42
N MET A 182 0.46 -17.54 -10.29
CA MET A 182 1.14 -18.46 -11.22
C MET A 182 0.55 -19.88 -11.21
N GLN A 183 0.07 -20.33 -10.05
CA GLN A 183 -0.64 -21.60 -9.91
C GLN A 183 -2.08 -21.56 -10.45
N GLY A 184 -2.58 -20.41 -10.90
CA GLY A 184 -3.93 -20.25 -11.42
C GLY A 184 -5.02 -20.27 -10.35
N ALA A 185 -4.72 -19.79 -9.13
CA ALA A 185 -5.72 -19.66 -8.08
C ALA A 185 -6.90 -18.76 -8.54
N GLN A 186 -8.11 -19.20 -8.23
CA GLN A 186 -9.36 -18.52 -8.59
C GLN A 186 -9.76 -17.56 -7.44
N VAL A 187 -9.04 -16.44 -7.33
CA VAL A 187 -9.23 -15.47 -6.26
C VAL A 187 -9.50 -14.11 -6.88
N ASP A 188 -10.50 -13.39 -6.36
CA ASP A 188 -10.91 -12.07 -6.84
C ASP A 188 -10.40 -10.95 -5.91
N THR A 189 -10.24 -11.26 -4.62
CA THR A 189 -9.82 -10.30 -3.59
C THR A 189 -8.82 -10.95 -2.63
N PHE A 190 -7.80 -10.19 -2.23
CA PHE A 190 -6.84 -10.59 -1.21
C PHE A 190 -7.00 -9.74 0.05
N GLY A 191 -7.20 -10.40 1.20
CA GLY A 191 -7.15 -9.79 2.53
C GLY A 191 -5.77 -9.98 3.12
N VAL A 192 -4.97 -8.91 3.22
CA VAL A 192 -3.58 -8.99 3.66
C VAL A 192 -3.40 -8.31 4.98
N GLY A 193 -2.96 -9.05 6.00
CA GLY A 193 -2.88 -8.56 7.37
C GLY A 193 -1.46 -8.35 7.87
N GLU A 194 -0.97 -9.29 8.66
CA GLU A 194 0.30 -9.20 9.40
C GLU A 194 1.48 -8.75 8.55
N ARG A 195 1.73 -9.42 7.43
CA ARG A 195 2.92 -9.16 6.62
C ARG A 195 2.89 -7.80 5.91
N LEU A 196 1.70 -7.22 5.72
CA LEU A 196 1.56 -5.86 5.23
C LEU A 196 1.84 -4.85 6.34
N ILE A 197 1.07 -4.90 7.44
CA ILE A 197 1.09 -3.88 8.48
C ILE A 197 2.40 -3.83 9.29
N THR A 198 3.18 -4.90 9.26
CA THR A 198 4.52 -4.97 9.87
C THR A 198 5.65 -4.74 8.87
N SER A 199 5.32 -4.47 7.61
CA SER A 199 6.31 -4.43 6.52
C SER A 199 7.26 -5.63 6.54
N SER A 200 6.71 -6.84 6.72
CA SER A 200 7.48 -8.09 6.83
C SER A 200 8.48 -8.20 5.68
N SER A 201 9.63 -8.79 5.91
CA SER A 201 10.82 -8.90 5.06
C SER A 201 11.69 -7.63 4.96
N SER A 202 11.16 -6.44 5.25
CA SER A 202 11.94 -5.19 5.29
C SER A 202 11.31 -4.23 6.31
N PRO A 203 11.35 -4.55 7.63
CA PRO A 203 10.60 -3.82 8.64
C PRO A 203 11.25 -2.49 9.07
N VAL A 204 12.42 -2.18 8.54
CA VAL A 204 13.18 -0.98 8.87
C VAL A 204 13.44 -0.14 7.62
N PHE A 205 13.04 1.10 7.67
CA PHE A 205 13.45 2.12 6.70
C PHE A 205 14.69 2.84 7.24
N GLY A 206 15.85 2.54 6.66
CA GLY A 206 17.15 3.06 7.12
C GLY A 206 17.38 4.53 6.77
N GLY A 207 16.42 5.39 7.06
CA GLY A 207 16.54 6.83 6.87
C GLY A 207 17.66 7.42 7.73
N VAL A 208 18.37 8.41 7.19
CA VAL A 208 19.40 9.16 7.92
C VAL A 208 19.18 10.66 7.75
N TYR A 209 19.59 11.39 8.78
CA TYR A 209 19.58 12.85 8.78
C TYR A 209 21.02 13.36 8.90
N LYS A 210 21.41 14.31 8.06
CA LYS A 210 22.75 14.89 8.06
C LYS A 210 22.66 16.41 7.97
N LEU A 211 23.38 17.10 8.86
CA LEU A 211 23.57 18.53 8.77
C LEU A 211 24.49 18.84 7.57
N VAL A 212 24.05 19.70 6.67
CA VAL A 212 24.77 20.06 5.44
C VAL A 212 25.09 21.55 5.34
N ALA A 213 24.42 22.39 6.13
CA ALA A 213 24.71 23.81 6.24
C ALA A 213 24.14 24.39 7.53
N VAL A 214 24.66 25.51 7.98
CA VAL A 214 24.10 26.37 9.02
C VAL A 214 24.13 27.82 8.52
N GLU A 215 23.18 28.63 8.96
CA GLU A 215 23.24 30.09 8.78
C GLU A 215 24.02 30.68 9.94
N ASN A 216 24.98 31.57 9.66
CA ASN A 216 25.72 32.29 10.68
C ASN A 216 24.97 33.57 11.13
N ASP A 217 25.48 34.25 12.13
CA ASP A 217 24.89 35.48 12.67
C ASP A 217 24.76 36.61 11.63
N GLY A 218 25.54 36.55 10.54
CA GLY A 218 25.50 37.50 9.41
C GLY A 218 24.49 37.11 8.31
N GLY A 219 23.78 35.99 8.45
CA GLY A 219 22.82 35.50 7.44
C GLY A 219 23.47 34.71 6.29
N GLU A 220 24.78 34.40 6.39
CA GLU A 220 25.47 33.62 5.36
C GLU A 220 25.32 32.12 5.59
N ILE A 221 25.08 31.38 4.51
CA ILE A 221 25.01 29.92 4.55
C ILE A 221 26.43 29.32 4.56
N VAL A 222 26.78 28.75 5.70
CA VAL A 222 28.08 28.08 5.91
C VAL A 222 27.91 26.58 5.69
N PRO A 223 28.53 26.00 4.64
CA PRO A 223 28.45 24.58 4.36
C PRO A 223 29.06 23.73 5.47
N LYS A 224 28.41 22.58 5.75
CA LYS A 224 28.88 21.58 6.72
C LYS A 224 28.92 20.22 6.05
N ILE A 225 29.96 19.46 6.35
CA ILE A 225 30.12 18.11 5.82
C ILE A 225 30.58 17.16 6.94
N LYS A 226 29.96 15.98 6.98
CA LYS A 226 30.50 14.88 7.77
C LYS A 226 31.47 14.08 6.92
N VAL A 227 32.76 14.14 7.28
CA VAL A 227 33.78 13.24 6.71
C VAL A 227 33.63 11.86 7.35
N SER A 228 33.62 10.83 6.56
CA SER A 228 33.47 9.43 6.99
C SER A 228 34.42 8.54 6.20
N GLU A 229 34.96 7.51 6.83
CA GLU A 229 35.77 6.47 6.14
C GLU A 229 34.92 5.73 5.10
N ASN A 230 33.61 5.62 5.33
CA ASN A 230 32.68 5.10 4.33
C ASN A 230 32.21 6.24 3.41
N THR A 231 32.71 6.26 2.19
CA THR A 231 32.40 7.28 1.17
C THR A 231 30.92 7.40 0.86
N THR A 232 30.14 6.32 0.97
CA THR A 232 28.68 6.36 0.77
C THR A 232 27.93 7.16 1.85
N LYS A 233 28.59 7.48 2.97
CA LYS A 233 28.04 8.30 4.06
C LYS A 233 28.48 9.75 4.01
N ILE A 234 29.32 10.13 3.04
CA ILE A 234 29.71 11.53 2.82
C ILE A 234 28.57 12.21 2.08
N THR A 235 28.09 13.30 2.65
CA THR A 235 26.97 14.08 2.08
C THR A 235 27.50 15.25 1.26
N ASN A 236 26.75 15.66 0.25
CA ASN A 236 27.02 16.93 -0.43
C ASN A 236 26.69 18.09 0.52
N PRO A 237 27.65 18.98 0.86
CA PRO A 237 27.41 20.11 1.74
C PRO A 237 26.58 21.20 1.05
N HIS A 238 26.26 22.25 1.81
CA HIS A 238 25.52 23.42 1.39
C HIS A 238 24.00 23.29 1.43
N PHE A 239 23.28 24.40 1.39
CA PHE A 239 21.83 24.45 1.23
C PHE A 239 21.50 24.29 -0.26
N LYS A 240 20.68 23.29 -0.61
CA LYS A 240 20.55 22.79 -1.98
C LYS A 240 19.10 22.59 -2.38
N LYS A 241 18.86 22.53 -3.68
CA LYS A 241 17.62 22.12 -4.32
C LYS A 241 17.88 21.15 -5.46
N VAL A 242 16.82 20.52 -5.94
CA VAL A 242 16.89 19.53 -7.03
C VAL A 242 16.05 20.02 -8.19
N TYR A 243 16.64 20.05 -9.37
CA TYR A 243 15.92 20.21 -10.62
C TYR A 243 15.78 18.87 -11.34
N ARG A 244 14.60 18.61 -11.89
CA ARG A 244 14.36 17.53 -12.83
C ARG A 244 14.21 18.09 -14.22
N TYR A 245 14.93 17.51 -15.16
CA TYR A 245 14.90 17.88 -16.56
C TYR A 245 14.02 16.94 -17.35
N PHE A 246 13.15 17.50 -18.17
CA PHE A 246 12.27 16.76 -19.06
C PHE A 246 12.62 17.11 -20.50
N ASP A 247 12.73 16.11 -21.34
CA ASP A 247 12.84 16.28 -22.78
C ASP A 247 11.58 16.93 -23.33
N LYS A 248 11.72 18.02 -24.11
CA LYS A 248 10.57 18.80 -24.59
C LYS A 248 9.70 18.02 -25.58
N ASP A 249 10.28 17.12 -26.35
CA ASP A 249 9.55 16.40 -27.40
C ASP A 249 8.76 15.22 -26.83
N SER A 250 9.36 14.45 -25.94
CA SER A 250 8.76 13.24 -25.36
C SER A 250 8.07 13.46 -24.00
N GLY A 251 8.33 14.58 -23.33
CA GLY A 251 7.88 14.83 -21.94
C GLY A 251 8.48 13.91 -20.90
N LYS A 252 9.47 13.09 -21.25
CA LYS A 252 10.08 12.14 -20.32
C LYS A 252 11.18 12.79 -19.49
N ALA A 253 11.27 12.40 -18.21
CA ALA A 253 12.39 12.78 -17.35
C ALA A 253 13.69 12.17 -17.89
N ILE A 254 14.74 13.00 -18.06
CA ILE A 254 16.03 12.63 -18.67
C ILE A 254 17.21 12.78 -17.73
N ALA A 255 17.11 13.61 -16.69
CA ALA A 255 18.14 13.81 -15.68
C ALA A 255 17.58 14.52 -14.44
N ASP A 256 18.29 14.39 -13.32
CA ASP A 256 18.14 15.21 -12.12
C ASP A 256 19.48 15.89 -11.82
N GLU A 257 19.45 17.15 -11.39
CA GLU A 257 20.61 17.90 -10.98
C GLU A 257 20.43 18.49 -9.57
N LEU A 258 21.49 18.38 -8.78
CA LEU A 258 21.58 18.98 -7.46
C LEU A 258 22.27 20.35 -7.58
N CYS A 259 21.52 21.42 -7.33
CA CYS A 259 21.99 22.80 -7.41
C CYS A 259 22.09 23.44 -6.02
N ILE A 260 22.90 24.48 -5.88
CA ILE A 260 22.85 25.36 -4.71
C ILE A 260 21.48 26.08 -4.72
N TYR A 261 20.95 26.39 -3.53
CA TYR A 261 19.56 26.85 -3.38
C TYR A 261 19.22 28.14 -4.13
N ASP A 262 20.17 29.08 -4.23
CA ASP A 262 20.04 30.36 -4.95
C ASP A 262 20.32 30.28 -6.45
N GLU A 263 20.86 29.14 -6.93
CA GLU A 263 21.12 28.93 -8.36
C GLU A 263 19.81 28.81 -9.14
N VAL A 264 19.70 29.53 -10.23
CA VAL A 264 18.53 29.50 -11.12
C VAL A 264 18.90 28.81 -12.43
N VAL A 265 18.13 27.82 -12.83
CA VAL A 265 18.28 27.15 -14.11
C VAL A 265 17.48 27.90 -15.17
N ASP A 266 18.19 28.36 -16.22
CA ASP A 266 17.60 28.95 -17.41
C ASP A 266 17.47 27.87 -18.50
N ASP A 267 16.26 27.32 -18.67
CA ASP A 267 15.97 26.23 -19.62
C ASP A 267 15.81 26.68 -21.07
N SER A 268 16.09 27.97 -21.35
CA SER A 268 16.27 28.50 -22.71
C SER A 268 17.69 28.30 -23.26
N LYS A 269 18.63 27.89 -22.42
CA LYS A 269 20.06 27.72 -22.75
C LYS A 269 20.51 26.28 -22.57
N PRO A 270 21.50 25.83 -23.35
CA PRO A 270 22.14 24.54 -23.10
C PRO A 270 22.78 24.46 -21.72
N ARG A 271 22.63 23.33 -21.06
CA ARG A 271 23.22 23.07 -19.73
C ARG A 271 24.03 21.76 -19.76
N THR A 272 25.23 21.81 -19.20
CA THR A 272 26.04 20.62 -19.02
C THR A 272 25.98 20.18 -17.57
N ILE A 273 25.54 18.94 -17.34
CA ILE A 273 25.51 18.27 -16.06
C ILE A 273 26.59 17.19 -16.01
N PHE A 274 27.01 16.78 -14.81
CA PHE A 274 28.06 15.77 -14.60
C PHE A 274 27.75 14.84 -13.45
N ASP A 275 28.36 13.65 -13.46
CA ASP A 275 28.31 12.70 -12.35
C ASP A 275 29.31 13.13 -11.28
N PRO A 276 28.90 13.45 -10.02
CA PRO A 276 29.82 13.89 -8.98
C PRO A 276 30.86 12.84 -8.58
N ASN A 277 30.60 11.56 -8.83
CA ASN A 277 31.53 10.46 -8.58
C ASN A 277 32.49 10.20 -9.76
N ALA A 278 32.19 10.79 -10.92
CA ALA A 278 32.96 10.61 -12.15
C ALA A 278 32.82 11.87 -13.02
N VAL A 279 33.45 12.96 -12.60
CA VAL A 279 33.28 14.32 -13.17
C VAL A 279 33.55 14.42 -14.68
N TRP A 280 34.24 13.45 -15.26
CA TRP A 280 34.44 13.32 -16.71
C TRP A 280 33.20 12.80 -17.45
N LYS A 281 32.25 12.19 -16.74
CA LYS A 281 30.97 11.79 -17.32
C LYS A 281 30.05 12.99 -17.33
N THR A 282 29.99 13.65 -18.46
CA THR A 282 29.14 14.81 -18.67
C THR A 282 28.00 14.50 -19.64
N LYS A 283 26.90 15.24 -19.50
CA LYS A 283 25.79 15.23 -20.44
C LYS A 283 25.35 16.65 -20.73
N MET A 284 25.32 17.01 -22.00
CA MET A 284 24.76 18.28 -22.45
C MET A 284 23.26 18.12 -22.68
N LEU A 285 22.47 19.03 -22.15
CA LEU A 285 21.03 19.16 -22.31
C LEU A 285 20.76 20.44 -23.11
N ASP A 286 20.08 20.31 -24.24
CA ASP A 286 19.80 21.40 -25.19
C ASP A 286 18.31 21.60 -25.50
N ASN A 287 17.51 20.53 -25.40
CA ASN A 287 16.08 20.55 -25.67
C ASN A 287 15.30 20.03 -24.46
N TYR A 288 15.23 20.83 -23.39
CA TYR A 288 14.65 20.42 -22.12
C TYR A 288 13.79 21.50 -21.48
N THR A 289 12.93 21.09 -20.55
CA THR A 289 12.32 21.95 -19.51
C THR A 289 12.84 21.55 -18.15
N ALA A 290 13.06 22.53 -17.27
CA ALA A 290 13.54 22.31 -15.92
C ALA A 290 12.40 22.52 -14.91
N LYS A 291 12.25 21.57 -13.98
CA LYS A 291 11.27 21.68 -12.88
C LYS A 291 11.99 21.53 -11.53
N GLU A 292 11.86 22.53 -10.68
CA GLU A 292 12.29 22.42 -9.29
C GLU A 292 11.39 21.42 -8.55
N LEU A 293 12.00 20.48 -7.83
CA LEU A 293 11.27 19.40 -7.16
C LEU A 293 10.93 19.71 -5.71
N LEU A 294 11.64 20.63 -5.07
CA LEU A 294 11.35 21.02 -3.69
C LEU A 294 10.10 21.89 -3.65
N VAL A 295 9.16 21.51 -2.81
CA VAL A 295 7.95 22.30 -2.54
C VAL A 295 7.95 22.74 -1.07
N PRO A 296 7.57 23.99 -0.76
CA PRO A 296 7.51 24.47 0.61
C PRO A 296 6.35 23.78 1.34
N ILE A 297 6.65 23.13 2.46
CA ILE A 297 5.64 22.55 3.36
C ILE A 297 5.30 23.54 4.48
N PHE A 298 6.33 24.16 5.07
CA PHE A 298 6.17 25.17 6.10
C PHE A 298 6.87 26.47 5.69
N LYS A 299 6.24 27.60 5.96
CA LYS A 299 6.82 28.94 5.80
C LYS A 299 6.45 29.78 7.02
N ASN A 300 7.47 30.32 7.71
CA ASN A 300 7.30 31.12 8.92
C ASN A 300 6.40 30.45 9.98
N GLY A 301 6.62 29.14 10.23
CA GLY A 301 5.87 28.33 11.20
C GLY A 301 4.46 27.94 10.78
N LYS A 302 4.01 28.31 9.59
CA LYS A 302 2.69 27.93 9.04
C LYS A 302 2.84 26.87 7.96
N CYS A 303 1.99 25.84 8.00
CA CYS A 303 1.87 24.90 6.89
C CYS A 303 1.27 25.61 5.68
N VAL A 304 1.98 25.56 4.54
CA VAL A 304 1.59 26.17 3.27
C VAL A 304 1.33 25.14 2.18
N TYR A 305 1.45 23.85 2.50
CA TYR A 305 1.23 22.75 1.59
C TYR A 305 -0.17 22.17 1.77
N GLU A 306 -0.90 22.05 0.68
CA GLU A 306 -2.15 21.32 0.64
C GLU A 306 -1.88 19.89 0.23
N SER A 307 -2.23 18.94 1.10
CA SER A 307 -2.11 17.52 0.77
C SER A 307 -3.08 17.18 -0.35
N PRO A 308 -2.64 16.44 -1.39
CA PRO A 308 -3.56 15.96 -2.41
C PRO A 308 -4.63 15.05 -1.77
N SER A 309 -5.80 14.97 -2.41
CA SER A 309 -6.83 14.01 -2.03
C SER A 309 -6.29 12.58 -2.13
N ILE A 310 -6.77 11.72 -1.24
CA ILE A 310 -6.43 10.29 -1.24
C ILE A 310 -7.15 9.60 -2.42
#